data_132d9b0f1d41f9ba43ff3b4d868256aa
#
_entry.id   132d9b0f1d41f9ba43ff3b4d868256aa
#
_cell.length_a   1.000
_cell.length_b   1.000
_cell.length_c   1.000
_cell.angle_alpha   90.00
_cell.angle_beta   90.00
_cell.angle_gamma   90.00
#
_symmetry.space_group_name_H-M   'P 1'
#
loop_
_entity.id
_entity.type
_entity.pdbx_description
1 polymer ?
#
loop_
_entity_poly.entity_id
_entity_poly.type
_entity_poly.pdbx_seq_one_letter_code
_entity_poly.pdbx_strand_id
1 'polypeptide(L)'
;MAGPERLEIFHNPRCSKSRQTLALLEAAGVEHDVVRYLDDPPNAARLTELVKGLGLASPRDLMRRKEAAYRELGLDDAGLDDDALIAAMVAHPILIERPIVAKGKAACLGRPPETVAAFLEEIGLSGGQS
;
A
#
# COMPACT_ATOMS: atom_id res chain seq x y z
N MET A 1 -25.16 -0.25 4.44
CA MET A 1 -24.42 -0.12 3.22
C MET A 1 -23.28 0.86 3.36
N ALA A 2 -22.24 0.49 2.82
CA ALA A 2 -21.13 1.39 2.80
C ALA A 2 -21.38 2.46 1.78
N GLY A 3 -20.98 3.67 2.06
CA GLY A 3 -20.92 4.70 1.06
C GLY A 3 -19.85 4.37 0.05
N PRO A 4 -19.56 5.29 -0.86
CA PRO A 4 -18.45 5.11 -1.77
C PRO A 4 -17.18 4.85 -0.98
N GLU A 5 -16.38 3.92 -1.48
CA GLU A 5 -15.13 3.62 -0.83
C GLU A 5 -14.20 4.81 -0.92
N ARG A 6 -13.51 5.08 0.16
CA ARG A 6 -12.61 6.21 0.21
C ARG A 6 -11.23 5.81 -0.32
N LEU A 7 -10.57 6.78 -0.92
CA LEU A 7 -9.17 6.62 -1.28
C LEU A 7 -8.35 6.61 0.00
N GLU A 8 -7.43 5.68 0.10
CA GLU A 8 -6.52 5.55 1.24
C GLU A 8 -5.09 5.62 0.77
N ILE A 9 -4.24 6.27 1.54
CA ILE A 9 -2.79 6.17 1.35
C ILE A 9 -2.19 5.51 2.59
N PHE A 10 -1.49 4.41 2.40
CA PHE A 10 -0.75 3.74 3.46
C PHE A 10 0.61 4.40 3.54
N HIS A 11 0.77 5.24 4.53
CA HIS A 11 1.77 6.30 4.57
C HIS A 11 2.79 6.09 5.67
N ASN A 12 4.06 6.32 5.31
CA ASN A 12 5.16 6.39 6.27
C ASN A 12 5.75 7.81 6.20
N PRO A 13 5.53 8.64 7.24
CA PRO A 13 5.98 10.04 7.18
C PRO A 13 7.50 10.20 7.09
N ARG A 14 8.26 9.15 7.37
CA ARG A 14 9.71 9.19 7.28
C ARG A 14 10.23 8.84 5.89
N CYS A 15 9.35 8.36 5.01
CA CYS A 15 9.74 7.92 3.67
C CYS A 15 9.50 9.06 2.69
N SER A 16 10.54 9.46 1.93
CA SER A 16 10.41 10.56 0.98
C SER A 16 9.40 10.26 -0.12
N LYS A 17 9.39 9.03 -0.62
CA LYS A 17 8.42 8.64 -1.65
C LYS A 17 7.00 8.72 -1.13
N SER A 18 6.80 8.34 0.13
CA SER A 18 5.49 8.42 0.75
C SER A 18 5.04 9.87 0.91
N ARG A 19 5.96 10.75 1.34
CA ARG A 19 5.65 12.17 1.46
C ARG A 19 5.33 12.80 0.11
N GLN A 20 6.09 12.42 -0.92
CA GLN A 20 5.84 12.92 -2.28
C GLN A 20 4.48 12.49 -2.81
N THR A 21 4.10 11.25 -2.54
CA THR A 21 2.81 10.73 -2.95
C THR A 21 1.66 11.43 -2.23
N LEU A 22 1.82 11.65 -0.93
CA LEU A 22 0.79 12.37 -0.16
C LEU A 22 0.63 13.78 -0.70
N ALA A 23 1.74 14.47 -0.98
CA ALA A 23 1.69 15.81 -1.54
C ALA A 23 0.98 15.83 -2.91
N LEU A 24 1.19 14.78 -3.71
CA LEU A 24 0.54 14.66 -5.00
C LEU A 24 -0.98 14.53 -4.82
N LEU A 25 -1.44 13.73 -3.86
CA LEU A 25 -2.87 13.61 -3.60
C LEU A 25 -3.47 14.93 -3.13
N GLU A 26 -2.74 15.65 -2.29
CA GLU A 26 -3.20 16.95 -1.79
C GLU A 26 -3.28 17.97 -2.91
N ALA A 27 -2.26 17.99 -3.78
CA ALA A 27 -2.25 18.91 -4.91
C ALA A 27 -3.35 18.59 -5.92
N ALA A 28 -3.71 17.31 -6.04
CA ALA A 28 -4.78 16.90 -6.94
C ALA A 28 -6.17 17.23 -6.40
N GLY A 29 -6.26 17.57 -5.12
CA GLY A 29 -7.54 17.95 -4.51
C GLY A 29 -8.50 16.78 -4.30
N VAL A 30 -8.01 15.54 -4.33
CA VAL A 30 -8.85 14.38 -4.10
C VAL A 30 -8.94 14.08 -2.60
N GLU A 31 -10.13 13.70 -2.15
CA GLU A 31 -10.30 13.30 -0.75
C GLU A 31 -9.61 11.98 -0.51
N HIS A 32 -8.94 11.87 0.62
CA HIS A 32 -8.20 10.66 0.96
C HIS A 32 -8.06 10.54 2.47
N ASP A 33 -7.90 9.30 2.92
CA ASP A 33 -7.59 8.99 4.30
C ASP A 33 -6.12 8.60 4.38
N VAL A 34 -5.42 9.13 5.37
CA VAL A 34 -4.02 8.77 5.62
C VAL A 34 -3.99 7.66 6.66
N VAL A 35 -3.51 6.51 6.26
CA VAL A 35 -3.35 5.37 7.18
C VAL A 35 -1.87 5.25 7.51
N ARG A 36 -1.52 5.55 8.75
CA ARG A 36 -0.15 5.41 9.23
C ARG A 36 0.06 3.95 9.62
N TYR A 37 0.38 3.13 8.63
CA TYR A 37 0.34 1.69 8.75
C TYR A 37 1.34 1.12 9.76
N LEU A 38 2.38 1.89 10.12
CA LEU A 38 3.30 1.43 11.15
C LEU A 38 2.66 1.45 12.53
N ASP A 39 1.69 2.34 12.74
CA ASP A 39 0.96 2.47 14.00
C ASP A 39 -0.38 1.76 13.95
N ASP A 40 -0.97 1.68 12.77
CA ASP A 40 -2.30 1.12 12.56
C ASP A 40 -2.26 0.24 11.31
N PRO A 41 -1.66 -0.95 11.42
CA PRO A 41 -1.47 -1.80 10.24
C PRO A 41 -2.79 -2.35 9.71
N PRO A 42 -2.86 -2.55 8.38
CA PRO A 42 -4.02 -3.23 7.79
C PRO A 42 -4.08 -4.67 8.31
N ASN A 43 -5.29 -5.19 8.41
CA ASN A 43 -5.46 -6.58 8.82
C ASN A 43 -5.14 -7.53 7.64
N ALA A 44 -5.18 -8.83 7.92
CA ALA A 44 -4.83 -9.84 6.91
C ALA A 44 -5.74 -9.77 5.69
N ALA A 45 -7.03 -9.55 5.90
CA ALA A 45 -7.99 -9.46 4.79
C ALA A 45 -7.67 -8.26 3.90
N ARG A 46 -7.35 -7.12 4.50
CA ARG A 46 -7.02 -5.92 3.74
C ARG A 46 -5.71 -6.09 2.97
N LEU A 47 -4.71 -6.68 3.61
CA LEU A 47 -3.44 -6.95 2.92
C LEU A 47 -3.63 -7.88 1.73
N THR A 48 -4.48 -8.90 1.88
CA THR A 48 -4.79 -9.80 0.78
C THR A 48 -5.42 -9.05 -0.38
N GLU A 49 -6.37 -8.15 -0.08
CA GLU A 49 -6.97 -7.30 -1.11
C GLU A 49 -5.94 -6.42 -1.81
N LEU A 50 -5.02 -5.86 -1.03
CA LEU A 50 -3.98 -4.99 -1.60
C LEU A 50 -3.05 -5.76 -2.52
N VAL A 51 -2.65 -6.96 -2.13
CA VAL A 51 -1.80 -7.81 -2.99
C VAL A 51 -2.50 -8.06 -4.32
N LYS A 52 -3.78 -8.39 -4.29
CA LYS A 52 -4.55 -8.63 -5.50
C LYS A 52 -4.74 -7.37 -6.31
N GLY A 53 -5.06 -6.26 -5.65
CA GLY A 53 -5.27 -4.98 -6.32
C GLY A 53 -4.02 -4.46 -7.00
N LEU A 54 -2.85 -4.78 -6.44
CA LEU A 54 -1.56 -4.41 -7.02
C LEU A 54 -1.13 -5.36 -8.15
N GLY A 55 -1.86 -6.47 -8.35
CA GLY A 55 -1.52 -7.42 -9.39
C GLY A 55 -0.29 -8.24 -9.08
N LEU A 56 0.05 -8.40 -7.80
CA LEU A 56 1.24 -9.12 -7.40
C LEU A 56 0.98 -10.62 -7.39
N ALA A 57 2.00 -11.39 -7.80
CA ALA A 57 1.90 -12.83 -7.84
C ALA A 57 1.94 -13.46 -6.44
N SER A 58 2.56 -12.75 -5.49
CA SER A 58 2.78 -13.27 -4.15
C SER A 58 2.82 -12.11 -3.16
N PRO A 59 2.34 -12.33 -1.92
CA PRO A 59 2.52 -11.32 -0.87
C PRO A 59 3.98 -10.95 -0.64
N ARG A 60 4.91 -11.86 -0.95
CA ARG A 60 6.34 -11.56 -0.82
C ARG A 60 6.74 -10.37 -1.69
N ASP A 61 6.05 -10.16 -2.80
CA ASP A 61 6.35 -9.04 -3.70
C ASP A 61 5.96 -7.69 -3.11
N LEU A 62 5.17 -7.68 -2.05
CA LEU A 62 4.81 -6.47 -1.32
C LEU A 62 5.78 -6.19 -0.17
N MET A 63 6.76 -7.05 0.06
CA MET A 63 7.65 -6.95 1.21
C MET A 63 8.93 -6.21 0.88
N ARG A 64 9.43 -5.49 1.88
CA ARG A 64 10.73 -4.84 1.82
C ARG A 64 11.81 -5.85 2.20
N ARG A 65 12.36 -6.51 1.20
CA ARG A 65 13.27 -7.64 1.42
C ARG A 65 14.61 -7.22 2.03
N LYS A 66 14.92 -5.94 1.99
CA LYS A 66 16.16 -5.42 2.58
C LYS A 66 16.04 -5.10 4.06
N GLU A 67 14.83 -5.18 4.62
CA GLU A 67 14.66 -4.95 6.05
C GLU A 67 15.27 -6.10 6.85
N ALA A 68 15.87 -5.76 7.99
CA ALA A 68 16.46 -6.76 8.87
C ALA A 68 15.43 -7.81 9.30
N ALA A 69 14.20 -7.38 9.55
CA ALA A 69 13.12 -8.28 9.96
C ALA A 69 12.86 -9.36 8.92
N TYR A 70 13.01 -9.05 7.64
CA TYR A 70 12.81 -10.04 6.57
C TYR A 70 13.80 -11.21 6.73
N ARG A 71 15.06 -10.88 6.98
CA ARG A 71 16.08 -11.90 7.18
C ARG A 71 15.92 -12.62 8.51
N GLU A 72 15.66 -11.87 9.57
CA GLU A 72 15.57 -12.43 10.92
C GLU A 72 14.43 -13.41 11.06
N LEU A 73 13.32 -13.15 10.36
CA LEU A 73 12.16 -14.03 10.40
C LEU A 73 12.22 -15.15 9.35
N GLY A 74 13.29 -15.19 8.56
CA GLY A 74 13.44 -16.25 7.56
C GLY A 74 12.40 -16.18 6.45
N LEU A 75 11.98 -14.99 6.07
CA LEU A 75 10.87 -14.82 5.14
C LEU A 75 11.23 -15.13 3.69
N ASP A 76 12.52 -15.38 3.43
CA ASP A 76 12.98 -15.77 2.10
C ASP A 76 12.75 -17.26 1.83
N ASP A 77 12.24 -18.00 2.80
CA ASP A 77 11.96 -19.41 2.69
C ASP A 77 10.83 -19.64 1.67
N ALA A 78 11.14 -20.38 0.60
CA ALA A 78 10.18 -20.67 -0.45
C ALA A 78 9.03 -21.56 0.02
N GLY A 79 9.19 -22.24 1.17
CA GLY A 79 8.14 -23.07 1.73
C GLY A 79 7.04 -22.31 2.46
N LEU A 80 7.21 -20.99 2.65
CA LEU A 80 6.18 -20.19 3.32
C LEU A 80 5.02 -19.93 2.37
N ASP A 81 3.81 -20.17 2.85
CA ASP A 81 2.62 -19.92 2.05
C ASP A 81 2.19 -18.45 2.17
N ASP A 82 1.16 -18.09 1.41
CA ASP A 82 0.67 -16.70 1.38
C ASP A 82 0.18 -16.25 2.75
N ASP A 83 -0.50 -17.14 3.48
CA ASP A 83 -1.04 -16.79 4.79
C ASP A 83 0.09 -16.47 5.78
N ALA A 84 1.18 -17.22 5.71
CA ALA A 84 2.34 -16.97 6.58
C ALA A 84 2.98 -15.63 6.26
N LEU A 85 3.09 -15.29 4.97
CA LEU A 85 3.67 -14.01 4.55
C LEU A 85 2.78 -12.84 4.95
N ILE A 86 1.48 -12.97 4.77
CA ILE A 86 0.53 -11.94 5.19
C ILE A 86 0.60 -11.74 6.70
N ALA A 87 0.62 -12.84 7.46
CA ALA A 87 0.70 -12.76 8.92
C ALA A 87 1.96 -12.03 9.37
N ALA A 88 3.08 -12.27 8.69
CA ALA A 88 4.34 -11.60 9.00
C ALA A 88 4.22 -10.08 8.81
N MET A 89 3.55 -9.63 7.76
CA MET A 89 3.37 -8.20 7.51
C MET A 89 2.42 -7.56 8.52
N VAL A 90 1.40 -8.28 8.97
CA VAL A 90 0.51 -7.76 10.01
C VAL A 90 1.28 -7.59 11.32
N ALA A 91 2.10 -8.57 11.67
CA ALA A 91 2.88 -8.54 12.91
C ALA A 91 4.05 -7.55 12.84
N HIS A 92 4.59 -7.32 11.65
CA HIS A 92 5.75 -6.47 11.44
C HIS A 92 5.51 -5.53 10.26
N PRO A 93 4.70 -4.46 10.47
CA PRO A 93 4.30 -3.57 9.37
C PRO A 93 5.47 -2.92 8.64
N ILE A 94 6.64 -2.83 9.27
CA ILE A 94 7.83 -2.28 8.60
C ILE A 94 8.19 -3.07 7.35
N LEU A 95 7.72 -4.30 7.24
CA LEU A 95 7.95 -5.13 6.06
C LEU A 95 7.14 -4.70 4.84
N ILE A 96 6.10 -3.90 5.04
CA ILE A 96 5.19 -3.54 3.95
C ILE A 96 5.82 -2.46 3.09
N GLU A 97 5.82 -2.68 1.76
CA GLU A 97 6.28 -1.66 0.81
C GLU A 97 5.35 -0.46 0.86
N ARG A 98 5.89 0.72 0.60
CA ARG A 98 5.15 1.98 0.74
C ARG A 98 5.61 3.00 -0.30
N PRO A 99 4.75 3.97 -0.61
CA PRO A 99 3.37 4.09 -0.17
C PRO A 99 2.44 3.24 -1.03
N ILE A 100 1.34 2.82 -0.46
CA ILE A 100 0.27 2.17 -1.23
C ILE A 100 -0.90 3.16 -1.27
N VAL A 101 -1.45 3.38 -2.45
CA VAL A 101 -2.67 4.17 -2.62
C VAL A 101 -3.75 3.20 -3.10
N ALA A 102 -4.87 3.18 -2.43
CA ALA A 102 -5.91 2.20 -2.72
C ALA A 102 -7.30 2.83 -2.62
N LYS A 103 -8.21 2.34 -3.44
CA LYS A 103 -9.63 2.65 -3.31
C LYS A 103 -10.38 1.34 -3.49
N GLY A 104 -10.93 0.84 -2.37
CA GLY A 104 -11.55 -0.47 -2.38
C GLY A 104 -10.53 -1.55 -2.76
N LYS A 105 -10.81 -2.27 -3.80
CA LYS A 105 -9.94 -3.36 -4.25
C LYS A 105 -8.88 -2.92 -5.24
N ALA A 106 -8.98 -1.68 -5.75
CA ALA A 106 -7.97 -1.13 -6.66
C ALA A 106 -6.83 -0.56 -5.84
N ALA A 107 -5.59 -0.78 -6.29
CA ALA A 107 -4.44 -0.32 -5.54
C ALA A 107 -3.27 -0.05 -6.47
N CYS A 108 -2.35 0.80 -5.99
CA CYS A 108 -1.16 1.18 -6.74
C CYS A 108 -0.04 1.48 -5.75
N LEU A 109 1.18 1.14 -6.12
CA LEU A 109 2.36 1.56 -5.36
C LEU A 109 2.83 2.90 -5.89
N GLY A 110 3.10 3.85 -5.00
CA GLY A 110 3.58 5.17 -5.39
C GLY A 110 5.09 5.21 -5.56
N ARG A 111 5.61 4.32 -6.34
CA ARG A 111 7.05 4.22 -6.60
C ARG A 111 7.28 3.91 -8.07
N PRO A 112 7.51 4.92 -8.90
CA PRO A 112 7.65 6.33 -8.51
C PRO A 112 6.30 6.99 -8.20
N PRO A 113 6.30 8.14 -7.50
CA PRO A 113 5.04 8.79 -7.12
C PRO A 113 4.15 9.14 -8.31
N GLU A 114 4.72 9.40 -9.47
CA GLU A 114 3.95 9.73 -10.68
C GLU A 114 3.00 8.61 -11.10
N THR A 115 3.29 7.38 -10.71
CA THR A 115 2.39 6.25 -10.97
C THR A 115 1.00 6.51 -10.39
N VAL A 116 0.94 7.25 -9.31
CA VAL A 116 -0.33 7.54 -8.63
C VAL A 116 -1.23 8.41 -9.50
N ALA A 117 -0.66 9.34 -10.27
CA ALA A 117 -1.46 10.20 -11.15
C ALA A 117 -2.23 9.36 -12.17
N ALA A 118 -1.54 8.38 -12.79
CA ALA A 118 -2.21 7.49 -13.74
C ALA A 118 -3.27 6.64 -13.04
N PHE A 119 -2.98 6.17 -11.83
CA PHE A 119 -3.94 5.39 -11.06
C PHE A 119 -5.20 6.19 -10.78
N LEU A 120 -5.05 7.46 -10.39
CA LEU A 120 -6.22 8.31 -10.11
C LEU A 120 -7.09 8.47 -11.33
N GLU A 121 -6.48 8.59 -12.52
CA GLU A 121 -7.25 8.66 -13.76
C GLU A 121 -8.01 7.37 -14.00
N GLU A 122 -7.36 6.23 -13.79
CA GLU A 122 -8.00 4.93 -14.00
C GLU A 122 -9.23 4.72 -13.13
N ILE A 123 -9.17 5.22 -11.90
CA ILE A 123 -10.31 5.05 -10.97
C ILE A 123 -11.27 6.23 -10.99
N GLY A 124 -11.08 7.18 -11.92
CA GLY A 124 -12.00 8.28 -12.10
C GLY A 124 -11.84 9.45 -11.13
N LEU A 125 -10.66 9.57 -10.52
CA LEU A 125 -10.37 10.64 -9.56
C LEU A 125 -9.27 11.57 -10.06
N SER A 126 -9.28 11.88 -11.37
CA SER A 126 -8.29 12.80 -11.91
C SER A 126 -8.31 14.12 -11.16
N GLY A 127 -7.18 14.49 -10.63
CA GLY A 127 -7.07 15.74 -9.92
C GLY A 127 -7.23 16.91 -10.86
N GLY A 128 -7.83 17.97 -10.36
CA GLY A 128 -8.05 19.15 -11.14
C GLY A 128 -9.16 19.04 -12.16
N GLN A 129 -9.80 17.93 -12.23
CA GLN A 129 -10.95 17.77 -13.08
C GLN A 129 -12.15 18.41 -12.44
N SER A 130 -12.78 19.16 -13.14
CA SER A 130 -13.99 19.81 -12.65
C SER A 130 -15.16 19.26 -13.40
#